data_3910d0aa7ed957891870ec318f23f53d
#
_entry.id   3910d0aa7ed957891870ec318f23f53d
#
_cell.length_a   1.000
_cell.length_b   1.000
_cell.length_c   1.000
_cell.angle_alpha   90.00
_cell.angle_beta   90.00
_cell.angle_gamma   90.00
#
_symmetry.space_group_name_H-M   'P 1'
#
loop_
_entity.id
_entity.type
_entity.pdbx_description
1 polymer ?
#
loop_
_entity_poly.entity_id
_entity_poly.type
_entity_poly.pdbx_seq_one_letter_code
_entity_poly.pdbx_strand_id
1 'polypeptide(L)'
;MNYDAIIFDIDGTLIDYDYAQYSAVNNLLESLSWKSNTKPLIKDAFELWYKEKFEISNRPDSNDMGFYDQQRIILENFLAHYGIIANSTKLAETLIEDYKTSWRLYPDVLECLFQYEDIPMHIISNGNSEFQRLKLTNTGIDKYFDEVLISGDIGIKKPDIRIFQTLSEQINVNTDKLIYIGDRIEVDAKASSDAGMLGIWINRKRISVDKTPKLIKQIFSLNELDEIIK
;
A
#
# COMPACT_ATOMS: atom_id res chain seq x y z
N MET A 1 -26.80 -3.24 -9.87
CA MET A 1 -25.84 -2.75 -8.87
C MET A 1 -26.23 -1.32 -8.46
N ASN A 2 -26.11 -0.97 -7.17
CA ASN A 2 -26.53 0.38 -6.70
C ASN A 2 -25.36 1.40 -6.71
N TYR A 3 -24.20 0.98 -7.19
CA TYR A 3 -22.95 1.76 -7.20
C TYR A 3 -22.48 1.99 -8.63
N ASP A 4 -21.86 3.15 -8.86
CA ASP A 4 -21.47 3.64 -10.18
C ASP A 4 -19.96 3.48 -10.44
N ALA A 5 -19.13 3.29 -9.39
CA ALA A 5 -17.70 3.00 -9.54
C ALA A 5 -17.13 2.24 -8.34
N ILE A 6 -15.99 1.55 -8.57
CA ILE A 6 -15.21 0.85 -7.56
C ILE A 6 -13.83 1.50 -7.45
N ILE A 7 -13.42 1.79 -6.23
CA ILE A 7 -12.13 2.43 -5.93
C ILE A 7 -11.30 1.50 -5.06
N PHE A 8 -10.03 1.33 -5.42
CA PHE A 8 -9.12 0.46 -4.70
C PHE A 8 -7.95 1.24 -4.10
N ASP A 9 -7.47 0.80 -2.94
CA ASP A 9 -6.09 1.04 -2.53
C ASP A 9 -5.15 0.10 -3.27
N ILE A 10 -3.83 0.38 -3.23
CA ILE A 10 -2.81 -0.42 -3.92
C ILE A 10 -2.16 -1.41 -2.95
N ASP A 11 -1.45 -0.89 -1.93
CA ASP A 11 -0.56 -1.69 -1.08
C ASP A 11 -1.33 -2.49 -0.03
N GLY A 12 -1.20 -3.81 -0.02
CA GLY A 12 -1.98 -4.69 0.86
C GLY A 12 -3.38 -5.01 0.34
N THR A 13 -3.83 -4.31 -0.70
CA THR A 13 -5.13 -4.51 -1.36
C THR A 13 -4.99 -5.22 -2.69
N LEU A 14 -4.32 -4.63 -3.66
CA LEU A 14 -4.04 -5.20 -4.98
C LEU A 14 -2.65 -5.85 -5.03
N ILE A 15 -1.65 -5.22 -4.42
CA ILE A 15 -0.24 -5.64 -4.44
C ILE A 15 0.15 -6.21 -3.07
N ASP A 16 0.80 -7.38 -3.10
CA ASP A 16 1.38 -8.04 -1.93
C ASP A 16 2.63 -7.27 -1.46
N TYR A 17 2.36 -6.16 -0.79
CA TYR A 17 3.34 -5.23 -0.31
C TYR A 17 4.34 -5.86 0.67
N ASP A 18 3.85 -6.73 1.56
CA ASP A 18 4.70 -7.38 2.55
C ASP A 18 5.70 -8.33 1.89
N TYR A 19 5.26 -9.07 0.88
CA TYR A 19 6.17 -9.93 0.13
C TYR A 19 7.28 -9.14 -0.55
N ALA A 20 6.95 -8.03 -1.20
CA ALA A 20 7.94 -7.21 -1.88
C ALA A 20 8.97 -6.63 -0.90
N GLN A 21 8.51 -6.13 0.25
CA GLN A 21 9.39 -5.63 1.31
C GLN A 21 10.26 -6.76 1.91
N TYR A 22 9.65 -7.90 2.20
CA TYR A 22 10.36 -9.06 2.74
C TYR A 22 11.45 -9.55 1.78
N SER A 23 11.14 -9.65 0.49
CA SER A 23 12.11 -10.06 -0.55
C SER A 23 13.28 -9.09 -0.63
N ALA A 24 13.03 -7.79 -0.66
CA ALA A 24 14.09 -6.78 -0.73
C ALA A 24 15.00 -6.80 0.52
N VAL A 25 14.42 -6.91 1.71
CA VAL A 25 15.19 -7.04 2.96
C VAL A 25 16.00 -8.35 3.00
N ASN A 26 15.42 -9.45 2.52
CA ASN A 26 16.14 -10.72 2.44
C ASN A 26 17.35 -10.63 1.50
N ASN A 27 17.20 -10.05 0.31
CA ASN A 27 18.29 -9.84 -0.64
C ASN A 27 19.36 -8.91 -0.04
N LEU A 28 18.96 -7.87 0.67
CA LEU A 28 19.88 -7.01 1.41
C LEU A 28 20.70 -7.83 2.39
N LEU A 29 20.08 -8.67 3.23
CA LEU A 29 20.78 -9.51 4.21
C LEU A 29 21.77 -10.46 3.54
N GLU A 30 21.41 -11.05 2.40
CA GLU A 30 22.32 -11.93 1.65
C GLU A 30 23.51 -11.18 1.03
N SER A 31 23.33 -9.92 0.66
CA SER A 31 24.39 -9.08 0.05
C SER A 31 25.40 -8.54 1.06
N LEU A 32 25.05 -8.48 2.34
CA LEU A 32 25.89 -7.90 3.39
C LEU A 32 26.95 -8.91 3.90
N SER A 33 28.14 -8.38 4.22
CA SER A 33 29.21 -9.17 4.85
C SER A 33 29.02 -9.23 6.37
N TRP A 34 28.70 -10.40 6.87
CA TRP A 34 28.48 -10.65 8.30
C TRP A 34 29.74 -11.19 8.98
N LYS A 35 30.01 -10.73 10.21
CA LYS A 35 30.97 -11.43 11.07
C LYS A 35 30.43 -12.81 11.40
N SER A 36 31.30 -13.77 11.68
CA SER A 36 30.91 -15.14 12.00
C SER A 36 29.77 -15.16 13.03
N ASN A 37 28.68 -15.85 12.69
CA ASN A 37 27.49 -16.05 13.52
C ASN A 37 26.70 -14.78 13.94
N THR A 38 26.84 -13.64 13.23
CA THR A 38 26.11 -12.40 13.56
C THR A 38 24.98 -12.07 12.58
N LYS A 39 24.78 -12.86 11.52
CA LYS A 39 23.68 -12.66 10.57
C LYS A 39 22.36 -12.91 11.28
N PRO A 40 21.43 -11.94 11.32
CA PRO A 40 20.14 -12.11 11.96
C PRO A 40 19.24 -13.08 11.18
N LEU A 41 18.25 -13.62 11.84
CA LEU A 41 17.14 -14.27 11.15
C LEU A 41 16.38 -13.22 10.34
N ILE A 42 15.91 -13.61 9.17
CA ILE A 42 15.15 -12.69 8.29
C ILE A 42 13.92 -12.11 9.00
N LYS A 43 13.26 -12.87 9.86
CA LYS A 43 12.11 -12.38 10.63
C LYS A 43 12.50 -11.19 11.51
N ASP A 44 13.57 -11.31 12.28
CA ASP A 44 14.02 -10.26 13.21
C ASP A 44 14.48 -9.01 12.45
N ALA A 45 15.18 -9.22 11.34
CA ALA A 45 15.62 -8.13 10.46
C ALA A 45 14.44 -7.41 9.81
N PHE A 46 13.39 -8.16 9.42
CA PHE A 46 12.19 -7.59 8.83
C PHE A 46 11.36 -6.80 9.85
N GLU A 47 11.23 -7.28 11.08
CA GLU A 47 10.60 -6.56 12.17
C GLU A 47 11.33 -5.24 12.47
N LEU A 48 12.67 -5.26 12.50
CA LEU A 48 13.47 -4.04 12.65
C LEU A 48 13.26 -3.08 11.48
N TRP A 49 13.29 -3.58 10.24
CA TRP A 49 13.04 -2.79 9.04
C TRP A 49 11.68 -2.07 9.09
N TYR A 50 10.63 -2.78 9.49
CA TYR A 50 9.29 -2.23 9.64
C TYR A 50 9.22 -1.15 10.71
N LYS A 51 9.91 -1.37 11.84
CA LYS A 51 10.01 -0.39 12.92
C LYS A 51 10.68 0.90 12.45
N GLU A 52 11.85 0.80 11.81
CA GLU A 52 12.56 1.98 11.28
C GLU A 52 11.71 2.74 10.26
N LYS A 53 11.03 2.01 9.37
CA LYS A 53 10.12 2.59 8.39
C LYS A 53 8.96 3.34 9.06
N PHE A 54 8.35 2.75 10.08
CA PHE A 54 7.28 3.37 10.84
C PHE A 54 7.75 4.65 11.53
N GLU A 55 8.92 4.63 12.15
CA GLU A 55 9.51 5.80 12.82
C GLU A 55 9.78 6.93 11.84
N ILE A 56 10.37 6.65 10.69
CA ILE A 56 10.64 7.66 9.65
C ILE A 56 9.34 8.23 9.06
N SER A 57 8.35 7.37 8.78
CA SER A 57 7.05 7.80 8.22
C SER A 57 6.24 8.72 9.14
N ASN A 58 6.48 8.61 10.46
CA ASN A 58 5.78 9.42 11.47
C ASN A 58 6.57 10.67 11.92
N ARG A 59 7.74 10.92 11.34
CA ARG A 59 8.49 12.16 11.63
C ARG A 59 7.72 13.38 11.12
N PRO A 60 7.79 14.52 11.83
CA PRO A 60 7.13 15.76 11.39
C PRO A 60 7.58 16.23 10.00
N ASP A 61 8.84 15.98 9.64
CA ASP A 61 9.47 16.35 8.38
C ASP A 61 9.34 15.27 7.28
N SER A 62 8.65 14.17 7.55
CA SER A 62 8.54 13.04 6.61
C SER A 62 7.90 13.40 5.28
N ASN A 63 6.97 14.36 5.26
CA ASN A 63 6.32 14.81 4.03
C ASN A 63 7.25 15.67 3.16
N ASP A 64 8.24 16.33 3.76
CA ASP A 64 9.23 17.17 3.07
C ASP A 64 10.42 16.37 2.54
N MET A 65 10.59 15.13 3.04
CA MET A 65 11.62 14.22 2.57
C MET A 65 11.24 13.55 1.26
N GLY A 66 12.16 13.54 0.30
CA GLY A 66 12.06 12.71 -0.88
C GLY A 66 11.99 11.21 -0.53
N PHE A 67 11.28 10.43 -1.35
CA PHE A 67 11.14 8.98 -1.16
C PHE A 67 12.50 8.27 -1.01
N TYR A 68 13.46 8.57 -1.89
CA TYR A 68 14.79 7.97 -1.87
C TYR A 68 15.58 8.31 -0.60
N ASP A 69 15.45 9.54 -0.09
CA ASP A 69 16.08 9.95 1.16
C ASP A 69 15.50 9.20 2.36
N GLN A 70 14.19 9.03 2.40
CA GLN A 70 13.55 8.21 3.44
C GLN A 70 14.10 6.77 3.43
N GLN A 71 14.16 6.12 2.26
CA GLN A 71 14.69 4.76 2.16
C GLN A 71 16.18 4.69 2.57
N ARG A 72 16.98 5.68 2.21
CA ARG A 72 18.39 5.76 2.62
C ARG A 72 18.54 5.88 4.14
N ILE A 73 17.74 6.73 4.79
CA ILE A 73 17.79 6.91 6.25
C ILE A 73 17.35 5.63 6.97
N ILE A 74 16.27 4.97 6.50
CA ILE A 74 15.83 3.68 7.03
C ILE A 74 16.97 2.65 6.95
N LEU A 75 17.62 2.57 5.81
CA LEU A 75 18.74 1.67 5.60
C LEU A 75 19.94 2.02 6.50
N GLU A 76 20.28 3.29 6.66
CA GLU A 76 21.37 3.73 7.56
C GLU A 76 21.13 3.32 9.01
N ASN A 77 19.90 3.52 9.50
CA ASN A 77 19.50 3.08 10.85
C ASN A 77 19.58 1.55 10.98
N PHE A 78 19.09 0.84 9.98
CA PHE A 78 19.16 -0.62 9.92
C PHE A 78 20.60 -1.14 9.96
N LEU A 79 21.48 -0.59 9.14
CA LEU A 79 22.90 -0.97 9.11
C LEU A 79 23.60 -0.61 10.44
N ALA A 80 23.31 0.55 11.00
CA ALA A 80 23.87 1.00 12.28
C ALA A 80 23.50 0.08 13.43
N HIS A 81 22.24 -0.44 13.45
CA HIS A 81 21.80 -1.42 14.45
C HIS A 81 22.68 -2.67 14.48
N TYR A 82 23.14 -3.14 13.33
CA TYR A 82 24.03 -4.30 13.21
C TYR A 82 25.53 -3.95 13.21
N GLY A 83 25.90 -2.68 13.40
CA GLY A 83 27.27 -2.22 13.37
C GLY A 83 27.95 -2.40 12.02
N ILE A 84 27.20 -2.35 10.93
CA ILE A 84 27.70 -2.51 9.56
C ILE A 84 28.01 -1.13 8.97
N ILE A 85 29.24 -0.96 8.47
CA ILE A 85 29.67 0.23 7.75
C ILE A 85 29.69 -0.11 6.25
N ALA A 86 28.82 0.52 5.49
CA ALA A 86 28.68 0.29 4.05
C ALA A 86 28.27 1.59 3.33
N ASN A 87 28.36 1.59 2.00
CA ASN A 87 27.84 2.69 1.18
C ASN A 87 26.32 2.64 1.14
N SER A 88 25.67 3.39 2.01
CA SER A 88 24.20 3.41 2.15
C SER A 88 23.48 3.85 0.86
N THR A 89 24.05 4.77 0.09
CA THR A 89 23.45 5.26 -1.17
C THR A 89 23.34 4.12 -2.18
N LYS A 90 24.42 3.41 -2.45
CA LYS A 90 24.45 2.30 -3.41
C LYS A 90 23.56 1.14 -2.95
N LEU A 91 23.57 0.82 -1.65
CA LEU A 91 22.72 -0.22 -1.10
C LEU A 91 21.24 0.17 -1.14
N ALA A 92 20.90 1.44 -0.92
CA ALA A 92 19.52 1.92 -1.03
C ALA A 92 19.01 1.82 -2.48
N GLU A 93 19.83 2.17 -3.46
CA GLU A 93 19.48 1.99 -4.89
C GLU A 93 19.21 0.51 -5.20
N THR A 94 20.09 -0.40 -4.78
CA THR A 94 19.91 -1.85 -4.97
C THR A 94 18.64 -2.34 -4.28
N LEU A 95 18.42 -1.98 -3.03
CA LEU A 95 17.23 -2.35 -2.27
C LEU A 95 15.94 -1.88 -2.93
N ILE A 96 15.93 -0.66 -3.48
CA ILE A 96 14.78 -0.10 -4.19
C ILE A 96 14.52 -0.89 -5.48
N GLU A 97 15.56 -1.27 -6.22
CA GLU A 97 15.40 -2.11 -7.42
C GLU A 97 14.91 -3.52 -7.07
N ASP A 98 15.43 -4.14 -6.01
CA ASP A 98 14.94 -5.43 -5.52
C ASP A 98 13.47 -5.33 -5.09
N TYR A 99 13.08 -4.22 -4.47
CA TYR A 99 11.69 -3.96 -4.10
C TYR A 99 10.80 -3.82 -5.33
N LYS A 100 11.22 -3.06 -6.36
CA LYS A 100 10.46 -2.87 -7.61
C LYS A 100 10.27 -4.18 -8.38
N THR A 101 11.29 -5.03 -8.43
CA THR A 101 11.23 -6.32 -9.13
C THR A 101 10.44 -7.39 -8.38
N SER A 102 10.16 -7.15 -7.10
CA SER A 102 9.41 -8.06 -6.23
C SER A 102 7.91 -7.75 -6.16
N TRP A 103 7.42 -6.70 -6.84
CA TRP A 103 5.99 -6.41 -6.84
C TRP A 103 5.20 -7.51 -7.54
N ARG A 104 4.20 -8.00 -6.86
CA ARG A 104 3.26 -9.00 -7.39
C ARG A 104 1.85 -8.70 -6.94
N LEU A 105 0.89 -9.07 -7.76
CA LEU A 105 -0.53 -9.01 -7.40
C LEU A 105 -0.89 -10.12 -6.42
N TYR A 106 -1.90 -9.87 -5.59
CA TYR A 106 -2.58 -10.98 -4.93
C TYR A 106 -3.30 -11.85 -5.98
N PRO A 107 -3.47 -13.16 -5.72
CA PRO A 107 -3.98 -14.11 -6.72
C PRO A 107 -5.38 -13.80 -7.25
N ASP A 108 -6.23 -13.13 -6.46
CA ASP A 108 -7.62 -12.80 -6.75
C ASP A 108 -7.81 -11.48 -7.52
N VAL A 109 -6.73 -10.72 -7.74
CA VAL A 109 -6.83 -9.36 -8.30
C VAL A 109 -7.26 -9.36 -9.76
N LEU A 110 -6.56 -10.12 -10.62
CA LEU A 110 -6.87 -10.11 -12.05
C LEU A 110 -8.27 -10.64 -12.34
N GLU A 111 -8.71 -11.66 -11.61
CA GLU A 111 -10.07 -12.18 -11.73
C GLU A 111 -11.11 -11.13 -11.35
N CYS A 112 -10.90 -10.41 -10.23
CA CYS A 112 -11.77 -9.33 -9.78
C CYS A 112 -11.81 -8.18 -10.81
N LEU A 113 -10.66 -7.69 -11.27
CA LEU A 113 -10.61 -6.59 -12.25
C LEU A 113 -11.29 -6.96 -13.57
N PHE A 114 -11.15 -8.19 -14.02
CA PHE A 114 -11.85 -8.69 -15.21
C PHE A 114 -13.36 -8.83 -14.99
N GLN A 115 -13.77 -9.35 -13.83
CA GLN A 115 -15.19 -9.54 -13.49
C GLN A 115 -15.98 -8.24 -13.47
N TYR A 116 -15.32 -7.13 -13.09
CA TYR A 116 -15.95 -5.80 -12.96
C TYR A 116 -15.50 -4.82 -14.06
N GLU A 117 -14.96 -5.30 -15.20
CA GLU A 117 -14.42 -4.43 -16.26
C GLU A 117 -15.45 -3.47 -16.89
N ASP A 118 -16.75 -3.80 -16.79
CA ASP A 118 -17.85 -2.94 -17.26
C ASP A 118 -18.19 -1.80 -16.27
N ILE A 119 -17.56 -1.77 -15.09
CA ILE A 119 -17.78 -0.76 -14.06
C ILE A 119 -16.52 0.12 -13.98
N PRO A 120 -16.65 1.45 -14.04
CA PRO A 120 -15.52 2.35 -13.85
C PRO A 120 -14.73 2.01 -12.58
N MET A 121 -13.42 1.86 -12.73
CA MET A 121 -12.52 1.55 -11.62
C MET A 121 -11.47 2.65 -11.45
N HIS A 122 -11.16 2.96 -10.20
CA HIS A 122 -10.23 4.02 -9.84
C HIS A 122 -9.32 3.62 -8.71
N ILE A 123 -8.26 4.40 -8.49
CA ILE A 123 -7.32 4.23 -7.38
C ILE A 123 -7.33 5.46 -6.49
N ILE A 124 -7.30 5.25 -5.16
CA ILE A 124 -6.82 6.23 -4.19
C ILE A 124 -5.76 5.56 -3.32
N SER A 125 -4.52 6.02 -3.39
CA SER A 125 -3.44 5.45 -2.58
C SER A 125 -2.56 6.52 -1.93
N ASN A 126 -2.06 6.21 -0.74
CA ASN A 126 -1.03 7.03 -0.09
C ASN A 126 0.35 6.65 -0.62
N GLY A 127 1.21 7.67 -0.80
CA GLY A 127 2.60 7.45 -1.14
C GLY A 127 3.16 8.43 -2.17
N ASN A 128 4.37 8.15 -2.63
CA ASN A 128 5.00 8.87 -3.73
C ASN A 128 4.30 8.53 -5.05
N SER A 129 3.92 9.57 -5.81
CA SER A 129 3.11 9.42 -7.02
C SER A 129 3.78 8.55 -8.08
N GLU A 130 5.04 8.82 -8.40
CA GLU A 130 5.80 8.06 -9.39
C GLU A 130 5.87 6.57 -9.01
N PHE A 131 6.16 6.29 -7.73
CA PHE A 131 6.30 4.91 -7.25
C PHE A 131 4.99 4.13 -7.28
N GLN A 132 3.87 4.76 -6.88
CA GLN A 132 2.57 4.10 -6.90
C GLN A 132 2.10 3.81 -8.33
N ARG A 133 2.30 4.75 -9.26
CA ARG A 133 1.99 4.55 -10.69
C ARG A 133 2.87 3.47 -11.31
N LEU A 134 4.16 3.45 -10.97
CA LEU A 134 5.10 2.43 -11.46
C LEU A 134 4.70 1.02 -11.00
N LYS A 135 4.14 0.86 -9.79
CA LYS A 135 3.59 -0.43 -9.33
C LYS A 135 2.47 -0.94 -10.24
N LEU A 136 1.53 -0.07 -10.60
CA LEU A 136 0.42 -0.42 -11.47
C LEU A 136 0.93 -0.84 -12.86
N THR A 137 1.86 -0.07 -13.43
CA THR A 137 2.45 -0.36 -14.75
C THR A 137 3.28 -1.64 -14.73
N ASN A 138 4.16 -1.85 -13.73
CA ASN A 138 5.01 -3.04 -13.66
C ASN A 138 4.20 -4.33 -13.42
N THR A 139 3.05 -4.23 -12.79
CA THR A 139 2.13 -5.37 -12.59
C THR A 139 1.11 -5.51 -13.71
N GLY A 140 1.07 -4.57 -14.66
CA GLY A 140 0.22 -4.62 -15.87
C GLY A 140 -1.25 -4.37 -15.62
N ILE A 141 -1.60 -3.74 -14.48
CA ILE A 141 -3.00 -3.45 -14.10
C ILE A 141 -3.40 -1.99 -14.29
N ASP A 142 -2.48 -1.12 -14.68
CA ASP A 142 -2.74 0.32 -14.92
C ASP A 142 -3.90 0.57 -15.90
N LYS A 143 -4.03 -0.27 -16.91
CA LYS A 143 -5.08 -0.20 -17.94
C LYS A 143 -6.52 -0.41 -17.44
N TYR A 144 -6.71 -0.91 -16.22
CA TYR A 144 -8.03 -1.14 -15.64
C TYR A 144 -8.59 0.09 -14.91
N PHE A 145 -7.78 1.13 -14.70
CA PHE A 145 -8.17 2.28 -13.88
C PHE A 145 -8.28 3.55 -14.70
N ASP A 146 -9.46 4.16 -14.68
CA ASP A 146 -9.72 5.41 -15.40
C ASP A 146 -9.03 6.60 -14.72
N GLU A 147 -9.08 6.66 -13.36
CA GLU A 147 -8.44 7.70 -12.57
C GLU A 147 -7.56 7.09 -11.46
N VAL A 148 -6.37 7.67 -11.29
CA VAL A 148 -5.41 7.26 -10.28
C VAL A 148 -5.01 8.47 -9.45
N LEU A 149 -5.58 8.61 -8.25
CA LEU A 149 -5.31 9.69 -7.31
C LEU A 149 -4.33 9.22 -6.23
N ILE A 150 -3.15 9.81 -6.19
CA ILE A 150 -2.12 9.51 -5.20
C ILE A 150 -1.95 10.70 -4.27
N SER A 151 -1.79 10.44 -2.97
CA SER A 151 -1.62 11.50 -1.97
C SER A 151 -0.43 12.43 -2.26
N GLY A 152 0.61 11.91 -2.90
CA GLY A 152 1.78 12.69 -3.33
C GLY A 152 1.46 13.71 -4.43
N ASP A 153 0.37 13.54 -5.20
CA ASP A 153 -0.03 14.48 -6.25
C ASP A 153 -0.67 15.76 -5.67
N ILE A 154 -1.41 15.61 -4.57
CA ILE A 154 -2.27 16.67 -4.03
C ILE A 154 -1.92 17.12 -2.61
N GLY A 155 -0.94 16.48 -1.96
CA GLY A 155 -0.55 16.79 -0.59
C GLY A 155 -1.58 16.40 0.49
N ILE A 156 -2.64 15.67 0.13
CA ILE A 156 -3.68 15.18 1.05
C ILE A 156 -3.60 13.67 1.10
N LYS A 157 -3.46 13.10 2.31
CA LYS A 157 -3.32 11.65 2.50
C LYS A 157 -4.48 11.06 3.30
N LYS A 158 -4.87 9.83 3.01
CA LYS A 158 -5.77 9.03 3.86
C LYS A 158 -5.19 8.98 5.29
N PRO A 159 -5.97 9.12 6.35
CA PRO A 159 -7.43 9.05 6.43
C PRO A 159 -8.18 10.39 6.25
N ASP A 160 -7.55 11.45 5.75
CA ASP A 160 -8.25 12.71 5.51
C ASP A 160 -9.35 12.49 4.46
N ILE A 161 -10.61 12.75 4.85
CA ILE A 161 -11.78 12.51 3.98
C ILE A 161 -11.74 13.30 2.68
N ARG A 162 -10.99 14.42 2.65
CA ARG A 162 -10.88 15.27 1.46
C ARG A 162 -10.29 14.56 0.26
N ILE A 163 -9.41 13.55 0.46
CA ILE A 163 -8.86 12.80 -0.68
C ILE A 163 -9.96 12.00 -1.41
N PHE A 164 -10.91 11.41 -0.65
CA PHE A 164 -12.04 10.68 -1.24
C PHE A 164 -13.03 11.61 -1.93
N GLN A 165 -13.29 12.78 -1.33
CA GLN A 165 -14.13 13.83 -1.92
C GLN A 165 -13.51 14.37 -3.21
N THR A 166 -12.19 14.59 -3.23
CA THR A 166 -11.47 15.05 -4.43
C THR A 166 -11.66 14.08 -5.60
N LEU A 167 -11.52 12.76 -5.38
CA LEU A 167 -11.77 11.80 -6.46
C LEU A 167 -13.24 11.82 -6.91
N SER A 168 -14.19 11.84 -5.96
CA SER A 168 -15.63 11.92 -6.26
C SER A 168 -15.97 13.12 -7.15
N GLU A 169 -15.38 14.29 -6.86
CA GLU A 169 -15.52 15.50 -7.69
C GLU A 169 -14.88 15.34 -9.06
N GLN A 170 -13.67 14.78 -9.16
CA GLN A 170 -12.95 14.57 -10.42
C GLN A 170 -13.72 13.67 -11.39
N ILE A 171 -14.30 12.57 -10.87
CA ILE A 171 -15.07 11.63 -11.68
C ILE A 171 -16.55 12.03 -11.82
N ASN A 172 -16.99 13.11 -11.16
CA ASN A 172 -18.37 13.60 -11.15
C ASN A 172 -19.39 12.54 -10.73
N VAL A 173 -19.08 11.77 -9.68
CA VAL A 173 -19.95 10.74 -9.07
C VAL A 173 -20.10 11.03 -7.58
N ASN A 174 -21.33 11.01 -7.06
CA ASN A 174 -21.59 11.22 -5.65
C ASN A 174 -20.95 10.10 -4.78
N THR A 175 -20.43 10.46 -3.60
CA THR A 175 -19.75 9.51 -2.71
C THR A 175 -20.61 8.32 -2.31
N ASP A 176 -21.93 8.50 -2.14
CA ASP A 176 -22.89 7.42 -1.81
C ASP A 176 -23.08 6.39 -2.93
N LYS A 177 -22.56 6.68 -4.13
CA LYS A 177 -22.52 5.79 -5.30
C LYS A 177 -21.16 5.11 -5.50
N LEU A 178 -20.23 5.32 -4.61
CA LEU A 178 -18.87 4.81 -4.71
C LEU A 178 -18.59 3.70 -3.68
N ILE A 179 -17.86 2.69 -4.10
CA ILE A 179 -17.29 1.65 -3.24
C ILE A 179 -15.81 1.93 -3.09
N TYR A 180 -15.29 1.83 -1.89
CA TYR A 180 -13.86 1.89 -1.62
C TYR A 180 -13.38 0.63 -0.92
N ILE A 181 -12.29 0.02 -1.41
CA ILE A 181 -11.72 -1.22 -0.88
C ILE A 181 -10.26 -0.95 -0.49
N GLY A 182 -9.92 -1.21 0.78
CA GLY A 182 -8.56 -1.06 1.29
C GLY A 182 -8.26 -1.98 2.46
N ASP A 183 -6.97 -2.17 2.76
CA ASP A 183 -6.49 -3.14 3.76
C ASP A 183 -6.41 -2.61 5.20
N ARG A 184 -6.55 -1.29 5.40
CA ARG A 184 -6.43 -0.64 6.71
C ARG A 184 -7.75 -0.07 7.18
N ILE A 185 -8.26 -0.58 8.33
CA ILE A 185 -9.57 -0.20 8.87
C ILE A 185 -9.72 1.32 8.97
N GLU A 186 -8.82 1.99 9.71
CA GLU A 186 -8.96 3.42 10.02
C GLU A 186 -8.61 4.32 8.82
N VAL A 187 -7.64 3.90 8.02
CA VAL A 187 -7.09 4.72 6.93
C VAL A 187 -7.92 4.62 5.66
N ASP A 188 -8.49 3.45 5.42
CA ASP A 188 -9.21 3.10 4.19
C ASP A 188 -10.71 2.99 4.43
N ALA A 189 -11.15 1.88 5.05
CA ALA A 189 -12.55 1.53 5.12
C ALA A 189 -13.37 2.52 5.96
N LYS A 190 -12.83 2.92 7.13
CA LYS A 190 -13.50 3.91 7.97
C LYS A 190 -13.48 5.30 7.35
N ALA A 191 -12.33 5.75 6.87
CA ALA A 191 -12.20 7.09 6.31
C ALA A 191 -13.05 7.27 5.04
N SER A 192 -13.12 6.26 4.17
CA SER A 192 -14.02 6.27 3.01
C SER A 192 -15.49 6.25 3.41
N SER A 193 -15.86 5.50 4.47
CA SER A 193 -17.23 5.51 5.00
C SER A 193 -17.58 6.86 5.62
N ASP A 194 -16.65 7.50 6.34
CA ASP A 194 -16.82 8.85 6.88
C ASP A 194 -16.97 9.91 5.76
N ALA A 195 -16.40 9.64 4.57
CA ALA A 195 -16.59 10.45 3.36
C ALA A 195 -17.93 10.17 2.63
N GLY A 196 -18.72 9.18 3.05
CA GLY A 196 -20.02 8.82 2.49
C GLY A 196 -20.01 7.66 1.49
N MET A 197 -18.86 6.99 1.29
CA MET A 197 -18.74 5.81 0.40
C MET A 197 -19.14 4.52 1.12
N LEU A 198 -19.35 3.43 0.37
CA LEU A 198 -19.33 2.10 0.95
C LEU A 198 -17.87 1.68 1.20
N GLY A 199 -17.40 1.81 2.44
CA GLY A 199 -16.08 1.38 2.84
C GLY A 199 -16.02 -0.14 3.09
N ILE A 200 -15.11 -0.82 2.41
CA ILE A 200 -14.87 -2.25 2.54
C ILE A 200 -13.45 -2.48 3.04
N TRP A 201 -13.33 -3.17 4.16
CA TRP A 201 -12.05 -3.61 4.68
C TRP A 201 -11.67 -4.97 4.12
N ILE A 202 -10.62 -5.04 3.31
CA ILE A 202 -10.05 -6.30 2.89
C ILE A 202 -9.00 -6.78 3.91
N ASN A 203 -9.37 -7.76 4.73
CA ASN A 203 -8.56 -8.31 5.81
C ASN A 203 -7.80 -9.56 5.36
N ARG A 204 -6.87 -9.41 4.39
CA ARG A 204 -6.12 -10.54 3.83
C ARG A 204 -5.35 -11.35 4.88
N LYS A 205 -4.89 -10.68 5.94
CA LYS A 205 -4.11 -11.30 7.04
C LYS A 205 -4.99 -11.97 8.10
N ARG A 206 -6.32 -11.90 8.00
CA ARG A 206 -7.28 -12.42 8.97
C ARG A 206 -7.00 -11.91 10.39
N ILE A 207 -6.62 -10.64 10.50
CA ILE A 207 -6.33 -10.00 11.80
C ILE A 207 -7.65 -9.95 12.60
N SER A 208 -7.59 -10.46 13.84
CA SER A 208 -8.71 -10.31 14.77
C SER A 208 -8.74 -8.89 15.32
N VAL A 209 -9.90 -8.25 15.25
CA VAL A 209 -10.16 -6.96 15.88
C VAL A 209 -11.32 -7.11 16.84
N ASP A 210 -11.21 -6.49 18.01
CA ASP A 210 -12.23 -6.62 19.08
C ASP A 210 -13.61 -6.08 18.65
N LYS A 211 -13.64 -5.08 17.77
CA LYS A 211 -14.88 -4.56 17.17
C LYS A 211 -14.58 -3.95 15.80
N THR A 212 -15.06 -4.57 14.73
CA THR A 212 -15.20 -3.86 13.45
C THR A 212 -16.34 -2.85 13.57
N PRO A 213 -16.15 -1.56 13.21
CA PRO A 213 -17.24 -0.59 13.21
C PRO A 213 -18.43 -1.11 12.40
N LYS A 214 -19.64 -0.99 12.92
CA LYS A 214 -20.87 -1.60 12.32
C LYS A 214 -21.16 -1.20 10.88
N LEU A 215 -20.60 -0.07 10.42
CA LEU A 215 -20.80 0.47 9.07
C LEU A 215 -19.76 -0.06 8.06
N ILE A 216 -18.70 -0.74 8.53
CA ILE A 216 -17.65 -1.27 7.67
C ILE A 216 -17.97 -2.71 7.30
N LYS A 217 -17.99 -2.98 6.01
CA LYS A 217 -18.03 -4.35 5.48
C LYS A 217 -16.63 -4.94 5.48
N GLN A 218 -16.53 -6.23 5.75
CA GLN A 218 -15.25 -6.95 5.74
C GLN A 218 -15.29 -8.09 4.74
N ILE A 219 -14.20 -8.22 3.98
CA ILE A 219 -13.90 -9.37 3.13
C ILE A 219 -12.47 -9.86 3.42
N PHE A 220 -12.15 -11.09 3.05
CA PHE A 220 -10.82 -11.68 3.17
C PHE A 220 -10.15 -11.87 1.80
N SER A 221 -10.93 -11.80 0.74
CA SER A 221 -10.52 -11.89 -0.66
C SER A 221 -11.44 -11.01 -1.52
N LEU A 222 -10.91 -10.51 -2.64
CA LEU A 222 -11.72 -9.79 -3.63
C LEU A 222 -12.80 -10.67 -4.26
N ASN A 223 -12.64 -12.01 -4.24
CA ASN A 223 -13.65 -12.95 -4.70
C ASN A 223 -14.94 -12.92 -3.86
N GLU A 224 -14.90 -12.35 -2.65
CA GLU A 224 -16.07 -12.17 -1.79
C GLU A 224 -16.86 -10.88 -2.09
N LEU A 225 -16.38 -10.06 -3.01
CA LEU A 225 -16.97 -8.74 -3.29
C LEU A 225 -18.41 -8.84 -3.79
N ASP A 226 -18.73 -9.85 -4.58
CA ASP A 226 -20.08 -10.13 -5.08
C ASP A 226 -21.15 -10.28 -3.97
N GLU A 227 -20.76 -10.77 -2.80
CA GLU A 227 -21.68 -10.96 -1.66
C GLU A 227 -22.09 -9.63 -1.01
N ILE A 228 -21.30 -8.57 -1.28
CA ILE A 228 -21.52 -7.24 -0.68
C ILE A 228 -22.24 -6.29 -1.64
N ILE A 229 -21.95 -6.36 -2.94
CA ILE A 229 -22.36 -5.34 -3.92
C ILE A 229 -23.52 -5.77 -4.83
N LYS A 230 -24.01 -7.01 -4.70
CA LYS A 230 -25.29 -7.47 -5.28
C LYS A 230 -26.44 -6.97 -4.46
#